data_a2cbda5358be89501ad06da6a345c673
#
_entry.id   a2cbda5358be89501ad06da6a345c673
#
_cell.length_a   1.000
_cell.length_b   1.000
_cell.length_c   1.000
_cell.angle_alpha   90.00
_cell.angle_beta   90.00
_cell.angle_gamma   90.00
#
_symmetry.space_group_name_H-M   'P 1'
#
loop_
_entity.id
_entity.type
_entity.pdbx_description
1 polymer ?
#
loop_
_entity_poly.entity_id
_entity_poly.type
_entity_poly.pdbx_seq_one_letter_code
_entity_poly.pdbx_strand_id
1 'polypeptide(L)'
;MNVSQRYIWGGGVVAIIATGLIVGAARPNKHAQAAQPGSVPDVQVVPVQQQDVPIIGEWIGTLDGLVNADVRAQVTGYLLKQGYQEGVPVKKGQLLFQIDPRPFRAALDQAEGQLAQAKAQLANAEAVQGRTELDVKRYIPLAKEQAATQQDLDNAVQNNLAAIASVETAKAQIKTSEAGVETARINLDFTRLVAPIDGIAGQAQLQVGALVNPASGAVTSVSTVDPIKVYFTVGEPQYLAWRMRFPTEQSRLAADKSLRLQLILADGSIYAHDGTFYFADRQVKESTGAIRIAGLFPNPNNVLKPGGYAKVRAVLQTQHDALLVPQRAVSELQGGYQVAVVDSDNRVTIRPITVGPQVDARWVIASGLNPGERIIAEGIQKVHTGVRVNPKPFNSSQGNR
;
A
#
# COMPACT_ATOMS: atom_id res chain seq x y z
N MET A 1 -48.04 19.71 -3.90
CA MET A 1 -48.25 21.07 -3.39
C MET A 1 -47.22 21.91 -4.08
N ASN A 2 -47.60 22.56 -5.22
CA ASN A 2 -48.02 23.96 -5.36
C ASN A 2 -46.86 24.91 -5.09
N VAL A 3 -46.46 25.89 -5.90
CA VAL A 3 -47.10 26.77 -6.92
C VAL A 3 -45.95 27.58 -7.50
N SER A 4 -45.66 27.59 -8.77
CA SER A 4 -45.96 28.57 -9.84
C SER A 4 -45.75 30.06 -9.52
N GLN A 5 -45.08 30.76 -10.45
CA GLN A 5 -45.47 32.01 -11.17
C GLN A 5 -44.23 32.64 -11.78
N ARG A 6 -44.01 32.80 -13.13
CA ARG A 6 -44.65 33.61 -14.13
C ARG A 6 -44.71 35.12 -13.81
N TYR A 7 -44.06 35.91 -14.67
CA TYR A 7 -44.44 37.18 -15.29
C TYR A 7 -43.32 37.60 -16.24
N ILE A 8 -43.37 37.69 -17.53
CA ILE A 8 -44.12 38.29 -18.65
C ILE A 8 -44.34 39.81 -18.49
N TRP A 9 -44.05 40.46 -19.59
CA TRP A 9 -44.39 41.80 -20.18
C TRP A 9 -43.13 42.65 -20.38
N GLY A 10 -42.74 43.15 -21.55
CA GLY A 10 -43.57 43.43 -22.74
C GLY A 10 -43.42 44.88 -23.15
N GLY A 11 -43.34 45.10 -24.44
CA GLY A 11 -43.63 46.36 -25.11
C GLY A 11 -42.41 47.28 -25.27
N GLY A 12 -42.01 47.73 -26.41
CA GLY A 12 -42.68 47.96 -27.66
C GLY A 12 -42.37 49.36 -28.12
N VAL A 13 -42.06 49.47 -29.41
CA VAL A 13 -42.47 50.47 -30.36
C VAL A 13 -41.76 51.84 -30.34
N VAL A 14 -41.24 52.36 -31.41
CA VAL A 14 -41.59 52.90 -32.72
C VAL A 14 -40.52 53.86 -33.25
N ALA A 15 -40.24 53.70 -34.49
CA ALA A 15 -39.57 54.49 -35.48
C ALA A 15 -39.82 56.01 -35.45
N ILE A 16 -38.93 56.81 -36.01
CA ILE A 16 -39.22 57.87 -36.95
C ILE A 16 -37.98 58.15 -37.85
N ILE A 17 -38.25 58.24 -39.11
CA ILE A 17 -37.44 58.56 -40.27
C ILE A 17 -37.16 60.09 -40.28
N ALA A 18 -35.95 60.45 -40.62
CA ALA A 18 -35.72 61.76 -41.25
C ALA A 18 -34.54 61.67 -42.22
N THR A 19 -34.89 61.77 -43.46
CA THR A 19 -34.10 62.02 -44.68
C THR A 19 -33.36 63.35 -44.61
N GLY A 20 -32.06 63.30 -44.88
CA GLY A 20 -31.25 64.52 -45.13
C GLY A 20 -30.13 64.20 -46.15
N LEU A 21 -30.40 64.53 -47.39
CA LEU A 21 -29.49 64.54 -48.53
C LEU A 21 -28.50 65.70 -48.36
N ILE A 22 -27.18 65.42 -48.31
CA ILE A 22 -26.18 66.40 -48.65
C ILE A 22 -25.16 65.75 -49.57
N VAL A 23 -25.11 66.22 -50.79
CA VAL A 23 -24.09 65.97 -51.82
C VAL A 23 -22.84 66.71 -51.46
N GLY A 24 -21.74 66.00 -51.41
CA GLY A 24 -20.39 66.57 -51.15
C GLY A 24 -19.26 65.72 -51.75
N ALA A 25 -18.91 66.17 -52.93
CA ALA A 25 -17.63 66.01 -53.68
C ALA A 25 -16.62 64.90 -53.32
N ALA A 26 -16.48 63.96 -54.22
CA ALA A 26 -15.38 63.04 -54.33
C ALA A 26 -14.05 63.77 -54.49
N ARG A 27 -13.07 63.44 -53.59
CA ARG A 27 -11.63 63.60 -53.83
C ARG A 27 -10.99 62.25 -53.83
N PRO A 28 -10.25 61.82 -54.88
CA PRO A 28 -9.54 60.56 -54.84
C PRO A 28 -8.26 60.76 -54.04
N ASN A 29 -8.18 60.23 -52.83
CA ASN A 29 -6.95 60.15 -52.08
C ASN A 29 -6.22 58.85 -52.47
N LYS A 30 -5.36 58.93 -53.47
CA LYS A 30 -4.31 57.98 -53.77
C LYS A 30 -3.21 58.11 -52.72
N HIS A 31 -3.28 57.37 -51.65
CA HIS A 31 -2.08 56.90 -50.96
C HIS A 31 -2.04 55.38 -51.09
N ALA A 32 -1.48 54.96 -52.22
CA ALA A 32 -0.83 53.64 -52.28
C ALA A 32 0.32 53.68 -51.23
N GLN A 33 0.08 53.20 -50.08
CA GLN A 33 1.12 52.95 -49.06
C GLN A 33 1.99 51.86 -49.65
N ALA A 34 3.19 52.27 -50.16
CA ALA A 34 4.23 51.34 -50.57
C ALA A 34 4.49 50.37 -49.39
N ALA A 35 4.30 49.09 -49.65
CA ALA A 35 4.76 48.05 -48.74
C ALA A 35 6.23 48.30 -48.42
N GLN A 36 6.51 48.69 -47.17
CA GLN A 36 7.90 48.72 -46.67
C GLN A 36 8.49 47.33 -46.91
N PRO A 37 9.75 47.24 -47.43
CA PRO A 37 10.43 45.95 -47.53
C PRO A 37 10.46 45.39 -46.10
N GLY A 38 9.80 44.22 -45.91
CA GLY A 38 9.55 43.61 -44.59
C GLY A 38 10.90 43.49 -43.85
N SER A 39 10.96 44.18 -42.70
CA SER A 39 12.06 43.94 -41.77
C SER A 39 12.11 42.46 -41.42
N VAL A 40 13.25 41.83 -41.68
CA VAL A 40 13.49 40.43 -41.34
C VAL A 40 13.20 40.24 -39.86
N PRO A 41 12.19 39.45 -39.45
CA PRO A 41 11.83 39.35 -38.06
C PRO A 41 12.94 38.70 -37.22
N ASP A 42 13.27 39.31 -36.10
CA ASP A 42 14.16 38.73 -35.11
C ASP A 42 13.46 37.57 -34.40
N VAL A 43 14.11 36.41 -34.33
CA VAL A 43 13.63 35.20 -33.66
C VAL A 43 14.72 34.62 -32.78
N GLN A 44 14.37 34.03 -31.68
CA GLN A 44 15.31 33.31 -30.82
C GLN A 44 15.35 31.84 -31.23
N VAL A 45 16.53 31.33 -31.49
CA VAL A 45 16.73 29.93 -31.92
C VAL A 45 17.54 29.15 -30.90
N VAL A 46 17.22 27.85 -30.77
CA VAL A 46 17.96 26.89 -29.97
C VAL A 46 18.30 25.67 -30.82
N PRO A 47 19.53 25.14 -30.72
CA PRO A 47 19.86 23.88 -31.37
C PRO A 47 19.14 22.72 -30.67
N VAL A 48 18.66 21.75 -31.44
CA VAL A 48 18.11 20.49 -30.93
C VAL A 48 19.25 19.71 -30.30
N GLN A 49 19.16 19.53 -28.98
CA GLN A 49 20.18 18.82 -28.22
C GLN A 49 19.83 17.33 -28.15
N GLN A 50 20.85 16.49 -28.27
CA GLN A 50 20.76 15.05 -28.09
C GLN A 50 21.40 14.69 -26.74
N GLN A 51 20.65 14.05 -25.85
CA GLN A 51 21.17 13.59 -24.56
C GLN A 51 20.39 12.42 -24.05
N ASP A 52 20.98 11.67 -23.11
CA ASP A 52 20.31 10.62 -22.38
C ASP A 52 19.34 11.22 -21.37
N VAL A 53 18.10 10.73 -21.41
CA VAL A 53 17.01 11.25 -20.57
C VAL A 53 16.40 10.12 -19.75
N PRO A 54 16.44 10.21 -18.42
CA PRO A 54 15.71 9.29 -17.57
C PRO A 54 14.19 9.57 -17.64
N ILE A 55 13.44 8.56 -18.01
CA ILE A 55 11.97 8.61 -17.94
C ILE A 55 11.56 8.23 -16.53
N ILE A 56 11.06 9.20 -15.79
CA ILE A 56 10.72 9.06 -14.38
C ILE A 56 9.20 8.81 -14.23
N GLY A 57 8.85 7.81 -13.44
CA GLY A 57 7.50 7.62 -12.94
C GLY A 57 7.38 8.21 -11.53
N GLU A 58 6.27 8.92 -11.27
CA GLU A 58 5.94 9.44 -9.95
C GLU A 58 4.53 9.02 -9.56
N TRP A 59 4.37 8.54 -8.33
CA TRP A 59 3.09 8.08 -7.80
C TRP A 59 2.95 8.50 -6.34
N ILE A 60 1.73 8.81 -5.94
CA ILE A 60 1.43 9.04 -4.53
C ILE A 60 1.33 7.69 -3.82
N GLY A 61 2.07 7.54 -2.74
CA GLY A 61 2.11 6.34 -1.90
C GLY A 61 1.67 6.61 -0.48
N THR A 62 1.18 5.54 0.16
CA THR A 62 0.83 5.52 1.59
C THR A 62 1.80 4.60 2.30
N LEU A 63 2.39 5.09 3.39
CA LEU A 63 3.29 4.32 4.23
C LEU A 63 2.49 3.39 5.15
N ASP A 64 3.00 2.17 5.34
CA ASP A 64 2.39 1.17 6.21
C ASP A 64 3.48 0.34 6.89
N GLY A 65 3.15 -0.28 8.02
CA GLY A 65 4.06 -1.25 8.63
C GLY A 65 4.33 -2.44 7.71
N LEU A 66 5.52 -3.02 7.80
CA LEU A 66 5.81 -4.27 7.09
C LEU A 66 4.84 -5.37 7.54
N VAL A 67 4.62 -5.47 8.84
CA VAL A 67 3.60 -6.31 9.47
C VAL A 67 2.90 -5.46 10.53
N ASN A 68 1.57 -5.50 10.54
CA ASN A 68 0.75 -4.89 11.58
C ASN A 68 0.01 -6.00 12.31
N ALA A 69 0.11 -6.03 13.61
CA ALA A 69 -0.53 -7.02 14.47
C ALA A 69 -1.41 -6.33 15.51
N ASP A 70 -2.70 -6.57 15.43
CA ASP A 70 -3.65 -6.14 16.45
C ASP A 70 -3.52 -7.02 17.70
N VAL A 71 -3.44 -6.39 18.85
CA VAL A 71 -3.46 -7.06 20.15
C VAL A 71 -4.88 -6.96 20.72
N ARG A 72 -5.56 -8.11 20.86
CA ARG A 72 -6.94 -8.21 21.29
C ARG A 72 -7.05 -9.07 22.54
N ALA A 73 -8.01 -8.74 23.42
CA ALA A 73 -8.35 -9.59 24.55
C ALA A 73 -9.03 -10.88 24.06
N GLN A 74 -8.62 -12.03 24.59
CA GLN A 74 -9.22 -13.32 24.30
C GLN A 74 -10.13 -13.80 25.44
N VAL A 75 -10.05 -13.13 26.60
CA VAL A 75 -10.88 -13.37 27.77
C VAL A 75 -11.48 -12.07 28.27
N THR A 76 -12.60 -12.19 29.00
CA THR A 76 -13.30 -11.03 29.56
C THR A 76 -12.74 -10.68 30.94
N GLY A 77 -12.42 -9.42 31.17
CA GLY A 77 -11.96 -8.94 32.48
C GLY A 77 -11.53 -7.47 32.45
N TYR A 78 -11.15 -6.93 33.58
CA TYR A 78 -10.69 -5.55 33.70
C TYR A 78 -9.19 -5.43 33.42
N LEU A 79 -8.78 -4.42 32.66
CA LEU A 79 -7.37 -4.07 32.48
C LEU A 79 -6.82 -3.49 33.77
N LEU A 80 -5.82 -4.15 34.38
CA LEU A 80 -5.21 -3.71 35.65
C LEU A 80 -3.94 -2.89 35.43
N LYS A 81 -3.17 -3.18 34.38
CA LYS A 81 -1.86 -2.59 34.16
C LYS A 81 -1.53 -2.50 32.68
N GLN A 82 -0.91 -1.38 32.28
CA GLN A 82 -0.20 -1.20 31.02
C GLN A 82 1.31 -1.40 31.30
N GLY A 83 1.94 -2.31 30.57
CA GLY A 83 3.33 -2.71 30.75
C GLY A 83 4.30 -2.13 29.72
N TYR A 84 3.84 -1.21 28.87
CA TYR A 84 4.63 -0.58 27.83
C TYR A 84 4.34 0.93 27.77
N GLN A 85 5.23 1.66 27.09
CA GLN A 85 5.03 3.07 26.74
C GLN A 85 4.62 3.15 25.28
N GLU A 86 3.61 3.96 24.97
CA GLU A 86 3.10 4.16 23.62
C GLU A 86 4.15 4.78 22.70
N GLY A 87 4.21 4.31 21.45
CA GLY A 87 5.18 4.79 20.47
C GLY A 87 6.63 4.28 20.65
N VAL A 88 6.89 3.42 21.63
CA VAL A 88 8.21 2.87 21.93
C VAL A 88 8.37 1.46 21.34
N PRO A 89 9.59 1.06 20.94
CA PRO A 89 9.87 -0.30 20.50
C PRO A 89 9.57 -1.34 21.57
N VAL A 90 8.92 -2.43 21.18
CA VAL A 90 8.63 -3.60 22.02
C VAL A 90 9.12 -4.87 21.35
N LYS A 91 9.51 -5.86 22.16
CA LYS A 91 9.91 -7.17 21.68
C LYS A 91 8.75 -8.16 21.72
N LYS A 92 8.77 -9.13 20.82
CA LYS A 92 7.84 -10.26 20.83
C LYS A 92 7.83 -10.93 22.23
N GLY A 93 6.63 -11.16 22.77
CA GLY A 93 6.46 -11.73 24.11
C GLY A 93 6.52 -10.70 25.26
N GLN A 94 6.85 -9.42 24.99
CA GLN A 94 6.83 -8.37 26.01
C GLN A 94 5.40 -8.10 26.44
N LEU A 95 5.17 -8.00 27.76
CA LEU A 95 3.85 -7.71 28.33
C LEU A 95 3.42 -6.29 27.95
N LEU A 96 2.25 -6.19 27.30
CA LEU A 96 1.62 -4.92 26.94
C LEU A 96 0.53 -4.54 27.92
N PHE A 97 -0.38 -5.48 28.22
CA PHE A 97 -1.45 -5.28 29.19
C PHE A 97 -1.65 -6.50 30.06
N GLN A 98 -2.15 -6.29 31.28
CA GLN A 98 -2.56 -7.32 32.20
C GLN A 98 -4.05 -7.19 32.48
N ILE A 99 -4.83 -8.21 32.12
CA ILE A 99 -6.20 -8.40 32.58
C ILE A 99 -6.17 -8.98 33.99
N ASP A 100 -7.19 -8.74 34.83
CA ASP A 100 -7.26 -9.27 36.17
C ASP A 100 -7.15 -10.82 36.17
N PRO A 101 -6.05 -11.39 36.68
CA PRO A 101 -5.81 -12.82 36.63
C PRO A 101 -6.48 -13.60 37.76
N ARG A 102 -7.00 -12.92 38.79
CA ARG A 102 -7.52 -13.58 40.02
C ARG A 102 -8.62 -14.59 39.75
N PRO A 103 -9.68 -14.28 38.95
CA PRO A 103 -10.72 -15.26 38.63
C PRO A 103 -10.17 -16.48 37.88
N PHE A 104 -9.22 -16.26 37.00
CA PHE A 104 -8.61 -17.32 36.17
C PHE A 104 -7.66 -18.20 36.98
N ARG A 105 -6.93 -17.63 37.96
CA ARG A 105 -6.16 -18.43 38.93
C ARG A 105 -7.03 -19.33 39.76
N ALA A 106 -8.13 -18.79 40.34
CA ALA A 106 -9.06 -19.58 41.09
C ALA A 106 -9.68 -20.73 40.28
N ALA A 107 -9.96 -20.48 38.96
CA ALA A 107 -10.44 -21.53 38.08
C ALA A 107 -9.38 -22.59 37.79
N LEU A 108 -8.10 -22.20 37.68
CA LEU A 108 -6.99 -23.14 37.54
C LEU A 108 -6.81 -23.99 38.78
N ASP A 109 -6.79 -23.38 39.96
CA ASP A 109 -6.69 -24.07 41.25
C ASP A 109 -7.83 -25.09 41.44
N GLN A 110 -9.04 -24.73 41.03
CA GLN A 110 -10.20 -25.61 41.01
C GLN A 110 -10.01 -26.83 40.10
N ALA A 111 -9.52 -26.60 38.87
CA ALA A 111 -9.27 -27.66 37.88
C ALA A 111 -8.14 -28.60 38.37
N GLU A 112 -7.09 -28.06 38.98
CA GLU A 112 -6.01 -28.85 39.60
C GLU A 112 -6.54 -29.71 40.76
N GLY A 113 -7.44 -29.19 41.57
CA GLY A 113 -8.13 -29.94 42.61
C GLY A 113 -8.92 -31.13 42.05
N GLN A 114 -9.65 -30.93 40.94
CA GLN A 114 -10.38 -31.99 40.24
C GLN A 114 -9.44 -33.07 39.67
N LEU A 115 -8.28 -32.68 39.12
CA LEU A 115 -7.27 -33.62 38.68
C LEU A 115 -6.70 -34.43 39.85
N ALA A 116 -6.42 -33.80 40.97
CA ALA A 116 -5.94 -34.49 42.16
C ALA A 116 -6.97 -35.53 42.66
N GLN A 117 -8.28 -35.19 42.67
CA GLN A 117 -9.36 -36.09 43.00
C GLN A 117 -9.42 -37.30 42.03
N ALA A 118 -9.31 -37.06 40.70
CA ALA A 118 -9.31 -38.13 39.73
C ALA A 118 -8.10 -39.08 39.89
N LYS A 119 -6.92 -38.55 40.22
CA LYS A 119 -5.75 -39.38 40.54
C LYS A 119 -5.92 -40.23 41.79
N ALA A 120 -6.60 -39.68 42.84
CA ALA A 120 -6.93 -40.47 44.03
C ALA A 120 -7.93 -41.58 43.71
N GLN A 121 -8.91 -41.33 42.82
CA GLN A 121 -9.84 -42.36 42.35
C GLN A 121 -9.15 -43.49 41.60
N LEU A 122 -8.16 -43.15 40.74
CA LEU A 122 -7.33 -44.18 40.07
C LEU A 122 -6.57 -45.04 41.07
N ALA A 123 -5.92 -44.42 42.06
CA ALA A 123 -5.18 -45.17 43.08
C ALA A 123 -6.08 -46.14 43.86
N ASN A 124 -7.34 -45.72 44.16
CA ASN A 124 -8.33 -46.60 44.77
C ASN A 124 -8.76 -47.76 43.84
N ALA A 125 -9.01 -47.47 42.56
CA ALA A 125 -9.35 -48.51 41.58
C ALA A 125 -8.23 -49.52 41.39
N GLU A 126 -6.95 -49.07 41.33
CA GLU A 126 -5.78 -49.94 41.25
C GLU A 126 -5.61 -50.83 42.48
N ALA A 127 -5.88 -50.28 43.68
CA ALA A 127 -5.85 -51.08 44.93
C ALA A 127 -6.94 -52.18 44.90
N VAL A 128 -8.13 -51.88 44.40
CA VAL A 128 -9.22 -52.85 44.21
C VAL A 128 -8.83 -53.90 43.20
N GLN A 129 -8.24 -53.51 42.05
CA GLN A 129 -7.77 -54.41 41.02
C GLN A 129 -6.66 -55.37 41.58
N GLY A 130 -5.70 -54.82 42.32
CA GLY A 130 -4.63 -55.63 42.93
C GLY A 130 -5.19 -56.69 43.88
N ARG A 131 -6.21 -56.36 44.68
CA ARG A 131 -6.91 -57.33 45.53
C ARG A 131 -7.60 -58.43 44.72
N THR A 132 -8.41 -58.07 43.71
CA THR A 132 -9.15 -59.05 42.90
C THR A 132 -8.21 -59.92 42.05
N GLU A 133 -7.09 -59.38 41.58
CA GLU A 133 -6.04 -60.16 40.90
C GLU A 133 -5.42 -61.24 41.83
N LEU A 134 -5.15 -60.88 43.09
CA LEU A 134 -4.67 -61.82 44.08
C LEU A 134 -5.71 -62.92 44.40
N ASP A 135 -6.99 -62.59 44.43
CA ASP A 135 -8.10 -63.54 44.59
C ASP A 135 -8.11 -64.53 43.41
N VAL A 136 -8.04 -64.06 42.13
CA VAL A 136 -7.95 -64.94 40.94
C VAL A 136 -6.73 -65.89 41.07
N LYS A 137 -5.55 -65.33 41.41
CA LYS A 137 -4.32 -66.13 41.59
C LYS A 137 -4.48 -67.18 42.66
N ARG A 138 -5.29 -66.96 43.72
CA ARG A 138 -5.57 -67.92 44.78
C ARG A 138 -6.55 -68.99 44.37
N TYR A 139 -7.63 -68.62 43.64
CA TYR A 139 -8.67 -69.58 43.26
C TYR A 139 -8.26 -70.52 42.12
N ILE A 140 -7.37 -70.11 41.21
CA ILE A 140 -6.84 -70.96 40.12
C ILE A 140 -6.32 -72.33 40.65
N PRO A 141 -5.33 -72.42 41.56
CA PRO A 141 -4.83 -73.69 42.07
C PRO A 141 -5.90 -74.44 42.91
N LEU A 142 -6.69 -73.74 43.74
CA LEU A 142 -7.72 -74.34 44.56
C LEU A 142 -8.81 -75.03 43.73
N ALA A 143 -9.27 -74.45 42.64
CA ALA A 143 -10.24 -75.04 41.69
C ALA A 143 -9.62 -76.26 40.99
N LYS A 144 -8.34 -76.19 40.62
CA LYS A 144 -7.63 -77.35 40.02
C LYS A 144 -7.51 -78.51 40.93
N GLU A 145 -7.33 -78.29 42.25
CA GLU A 145 -7.27 -79.27 43.30
C GLU A 145 -8.62 -79.69 43.86
N GLN A 146 -9.72 -79.14 43.26
CA GLN A 146 -11.12 -79.40 43.72
C GLN A 146 -11.41 -78.90 45.16
N ALA A 147 -10.57 -77.98 45.67
CA ALA A 147 -10.76 -77.34 46.99
C ALA A 147 -11.61 -76.09 46.97
N ALA A 148 -11.98 -75.58 45.76
CA ALA A 148 -12.95 -74.53 45.48
C ALA A 148 -13.83 -74.92 44.31
N THR A 149 -15.02 -74.32 44.17
CA THR A 149 -15.95 -74.56 43.05
C THR A 149 -15.51 -73.79 41.80
N GLN A 150 -15.83 -74.30 40.61
CA GLN A 150 -15.62 -73.58 39.36
C GLN A 150 -16.34 -72.23 39.38
N GLN A 151 -17.52 -72.18 40.00
CA GLN A 151 -18.30 -70.95 40.15
C GLN A 151 -17.52 -69.91 40.96
N ASP A 152 -16.77 -70.28 42.00
CA ASP A 152 -15.95 -69.34 42.80
C ASP A 152 -14.80 -68.78 41.96
N LEU A 153 -14.16 -69.59 41.12
CA LEU A 153 -13.13 -69.11 40.21
C LEU A 153 -13.71 -68.17 39.15
N ASP A 154 -14.84 -68.53 38.56
CA ASP A 154 -15.50 -67.69 37.53
C ASP A 154 -15.92 -66.36 38.14
N ASN A 155 -16.44 -66.32 39.36
CA ASN A 155 -16.78 -65.09 40.07
C ASN A 155 -15.56 -64.22 40.34
N ALA A 156 -14.43 -64.84 40.74
CA ALA A 156 -13.19 -64.09 40.99
C ALA A 156 -12.64 -63.49 39.68
N VAL A 157 -12.70 -64.23 38.55
CA VAL A 157 -12.31 -63.71 37.23
C VAL A 157 -13.20 -62.57 36.81
N GLN A 158 -14.54 -62.67 36.92
CA GLN A 158 -15.47 -61.62 36.57
C GLN A 158 -15.26 -60.32 37.43
N ASN A 159 -15.04 -60.50 38.72
CA ASN A 159 -14.73 -59.39 39.63
C ASN A 159 -13.40 -58.68 39.22
N ASN A 160 -12.40 -59.43 38.79
CA ASN A 160 -11.14 -58.85 38.35
C ASN A 160 -11.32 -58.09 37.03
N LEU A 161 -12.10 -58.65 36.06
CA LEU A 161 -12.43 -57.95 34.82
C LEU A 161 -13.16 -56.63 35.07
N ALA A 162 -14.10 -56.62 36.00
CA ALA A 162 -14.81 -55.40 36.42
C ALA A 162 -13.88 -54.38 37.09
N ALA A 163 -12.90 -54.81 37.88
CA ALA A 163 -11.90 -53.94 38.47
C ALA A 163 -10.95 -53.34 37.43
N ILE A 164 -10.53 -54.12 36.41
CA ILE A 164 -9.73 -53.64 35.27
C ILE A 164 -10.51 -52.56 34.56
N ALA A 165 -11.79 -52.78 34.25
CA ALA A 165 -12.64 -51.77 33.57
C ALA A 165 -12.77 -50.48 34.41
N SER A 166 -12.83 -50.61 35.75
CA SER A 166 -12.87 -49.46 36.68
C SER A 166 -11.57 -48.65 36.64
N VAL A 167 -10.39 -49.30 36.52
CA VAL A 167 -9.09 -48.62 36.35
C VAL A 167 -9.05 -47.86 35.03
N GLU A 168 -9.51 -48.46 33.95
CA GLU A 168 -9.56 -47.78 32.67
C GLU A 168 -10.53 -46.56 32.68
N THR A 169 -11.66 -46.68 33.36
CA THR A 169 -12.57 -45.56 33.58
C THR A 169 -11.90 -44.45 34.38
N ALA A 170 -11.19 -44.76 35.45
CA ALA A 170 -10.47 -43.78 36.24
C ALA A 170 -9.33 -43.10 35.46
N LYS A 171 -8.63 -43.83 34.61
CA LYS A 171 -7.61 -43.26 33.68
C LYS A 171 -8.24 -42.28 32.68
N ALA A 172 -9.40 -42.64 32.11
CA ALA A 172 -10.13 -41.75 31.24
C ALA A 172 -10.57 -40.45 31.95
N GLN A 173 -10.99 -40.55 33.23
CA GLN A 173 -11.33 -39.39 34.03
C GLN A 173 -10.16 -38.48 34.32
N ILE A 174 -8.94 -39.02 34.53
CA ILE A 174 -7.71 -38.22 34.67
C ILE A 174 -7.46 -37.44 33.38
N LYS A 175 -7.51 -38.09 32.21
CA LYS A 175 -7.33 -37.43 30.91
C LYS A 175 -8.31 -36.27 30.70
N THR A 176 -9.58 -36.44 31.12
CA THR A 176 -10.59 -35.38 31.06
C THR A 176 -10.23 -34.22 32.01
N SER A 177 -9.78 -34.52 33.22
CA SER A 177 -9.39 -33.50 34.20
C SER A 177 -8.13 -32.76 33.80
N GLU A 178 -7.15 -33.44 33.18
CA GLU A 178 -5.95 -32.83 32.58
C GLU A 178 -6.30 -31.83 31.47
N ALA A 179 -7.22 -32.17 30.59
CA ALA A 179 -7.75 -31.25 29.60
C ALA A 179 -8.43 -30.02 30.23
N GLY A 180 -9.11 -30.20 31.37
CA GLY A 180 -9.71 -29.12 32.15
C GLY A 180 -8.64 -28.15 32.71
N VAL A 181 -7.56 -28.71 33.29
CA VAL A 181 -6.41 -27.93 33.80
C VAL A 181 -5.76 -27.12 32.65
N GLU A 182 -5.53 -27.74 31.49
CA GLU A 182 -4.93 -27.07 30.36
C GLU A 182 -5.80 -25.92 29.83
N THR A 183 -7.12 -26.13 29.78
CA THR A 183 -8.08 -25.07 29.40
C THR A 183 -8.02 -23.89 30.37
N ALA A 184 -8.00 -24.16 31.68
CA ALA A 184 -7.91 -23.11 32.69
C ALA A 184 -6.56 -22.36 32.63
N ARG A 185 -5.47 -23.08 32.36
CA ARG A 185 -4.12 -22.50 32.16
C ARG A 185 -4.09 -21.57 30.95
N ILE A 186 -4.60 -22.02 29.81
CA ILE A 186 -4.69 -21.19 28.58
C ILE A 186 -5.49 -19.91 28.86
N ASN A 187 -6.60 -20.00 29.55
CA ASN A 187 -7.42 -18.84 29.92
C ASN A 187 -6.66 -17.87 30.85
N LEU A 188 -5.87 -18.41 31.78
CA LEU A 188 -4.99 -17.58 32.60
C LEU A 188 -3.89 -16.90 31.79
N ASP A 189 -3.29 -17.58 30.83
CA ASP A 189 -2.29 -17.01 29.95
C ASP A 189 -2.87 -15.90 29.08
N PHE A 190 -4.11 -16.03 28.63
CA PHE A 190 -4.81 -14.99 27.88
C PHE A 190 -5.07 -13.71 28.70
N THR A 191 -4.91 -13.73 30.02
CA THR A 191 -4.93 -12.51 30.83
C THR A 191 -3.70 -11.62 30.59
N ARG A 192 -2.63 -12.16 29.99
CA ARG A 192 -1.40 -11.46 29.68
C ARG A 192 -1.38 -11.12 28.19
N LEU A 193 -1.74 -9.90 27.84
CA LEU A 193 -1.66 -9.42 26.49
C LEU A 193 -0.21 -9.07 26.17
N VAL A 194 0.41 -9.86 25.32
CA VAL A 194 1.83 -9.72 24.94
C VAL A 194 1.96 -9.29 23.49
N ALA A 195 3.09 -8.66 23.13
CA ALA A 195 3.40 -8.32 21.76
C ALA A 195 3.59 -9.57 20.90
N PRO A 196 2.83 -9.75 19.80
CA PRO A 196 2.95 -10.93 18.94
C PRO A 196 4.17 -10.89 18.02
N ILE A 197 4.71 -9.70 17.75
CA ILE A 197 5.86 -9.42 16.87
C ILE A 197 6.78 -8.38 17.51
N ASP A 198 8.01 -8.29 17.00
CA ASP A 198 8.89 -7.16 17.28
C ASP A 198 8.42 -5.95 16.48
N GLY A 199 8.41 -4.77 17.10
CA GLY A 199 7.96 -3.56 16.42
C GLY A 199 7.70 -2.40 17.37
N ILE A 200 6.98 -1.39 16.90
CA ILE A 200 6.58 -0.25 17.70
C ILE A 200 5.14 -0.45 18.15
N ALA A 201 4.91 -0.35 19.46
CA ALA A 201 3.58 -0.41 20.02
C ALA A 201 2.86 0.93 19.81
N GLY A 202 1.66 0.85 19.28
CA GLY A 202 0.79 2.00 19.05
C GLY A 202 0.16 2.53 20.32
N GLN A 203 -0.75 3.48 20.15
CA GLN A 203 -1.56 4.03 21.21
C GLN A 203 -2.50 2.97 21.79
N ALA A 204 -2.73 3.01 23.10
CA ALA A 204 -3.75 2.23 23.77
C ALA A 204 -5.15 2.73 23.37
N GLN A 205 -5.95 1.85 22.76
CA GLN A 205 -7.35 2.17 22.42
C GLN A 205 -8.27 2.06 23.65
N LEU A 206 -7.88 1.23 24.63
CA LEU A 206 -8.57 1.02 25.88
C LEU A 206 -7.59 1.24 27.04
N GLN A 207 -8.03 1.93 28.08
CA GLN A 207 -7.20 2.31 29.22
C GLN A 207 -7.33 1.35 30.40
N VAL A 208 -6.39 1.42 31.32
CA VAL A 208 -6.45 0.72 32.61
C VAL A 208 -7.77 1.05 33.34
N GLY A 209 -8.43 0.02 33.86
CA GLY A 209 -9.77 0.11 34.44
C GLY A 209 -10.91 -0.22 33.47
N ALA A 210 -10.65 -0.28 32.15
CA ALA A 210 -11.67 -0.68 31.20
C ALA A 210 -11.95 -2.18 31.26
N LEU A 211 -13.24 -2.54 31.09
CA LEU A 211 -13.66 -3.93 30.88
C LEU A 211 -13.39 -4.31 29.40
N VAL A 212 -12.62 -5.35 29.18
CA VAL A 212 -12.32 -5.89 27.87
C VAL A 212 -12.92 -7.28 27.69
N ASN A 213 -13.21 -7.63 26.43
CA ASN A 213 -13.69 -8.94 26.01
C ASN A 213 -13.28 -9.20 24.55
N PRO A 214 -13.46 -10.40 23.99
CA PRO A 214 -13.09 -10.72 22.59
C PRO A 214 -13.78 -9.84 21.54
N ALA A 215 -14.93 -9.22 21.83
CA ALA A 215 -15.66 -8.33 20.93
C ALA A 215 -15.24 -6.84 21.06
N SER A 216 -14.41 -6.49 22.04
CA SER A 216 -14.01 -5.09 22.31
C SER A 216 -13.11 -4.45 21.25
N GLY A 217 -12.71 -5.19 20.24
CA GLY A 217 -11.75 -4.71 19.23
C GLY A 217 -10.29 -4.83 19.69
N ALA A 218 -9.40 -4.13 19.01
CA ALA A 218 -7.99 -4.10 19.36
C ALA A 218 -7.78 -3.21 20.60
N VAL A 219 -7.00 -3.69 21.56
CA VAL A 219 -6.56 -2.90 22.72
C VAL A 219 -5.41 -1.98 22.33
N THR A 220 -4.53 -2.46 21.48
CA THR A 220 -3.44 -1.71 20.83
C THR A 220 -3.01 -2.46 19.56
N SER A 221 -2.12 -1.87 18.79
CA SER A 221 -1.47 -2.55 17.65
C SER A 221 0.04 -2.47 17.79
N VAL A 222 0.74 -3.45 17.24
CA VAL A 222 2.21 -3.45 17.12
C VAL A 222 2.57 -3.53 15.65
N SER A 223 3.41 -2.61 15.17
CA SER A 223 3.81 -2.55 13.78
C SER A 223 5.32 -2.66 13.62
N THR A 224 5.78 -3.55 12.75
CA THR A 224 7.17 -3.57 12.31
C THR A 224 7.34 -2.44 11.28
N VAL A 225 8.17 -1.45 11.61
CA VAL A 225 8.32 -0.23 10.80
C VAL A 225 9.71 -0.07 10.18
N ASP A 226 10.61 -1.01 10.39
CA ASP A 226 11.91 -1.11 9.73
C ASP A 226 12.13 -2.55 9.26
N PRO A 227 12.14 -2.78 7.93
CA PRO A 227 11.81 -1.81 6.87
C PRO A 227 10.33 -1.41 6.89
N ILE A 228 10.03 -0.19 6.39
CA ILE A 228 8.67 0.28 6.20
C ILE A 228 8.19 -0.04 4.79
N LYS A 229 6.91 -0.33 4.64
CA LYS A 229 6.26 -0.62 3.37
C LYS A 229 5.57 0.64 2.84
N VAL A 230 5.69 0.86 1.54
CA VAL A 230 4.98 1.96 0.86
C VAL A 230 4.11 1.37 -0.24
N TYR A 231 2.81 1.58 -0.16
CA TYR A 231 1.86 1.20 -1.18
C TYR A 231 1.61 2.37 -2.12
N PHE A 232 1.71 2.14 -3.42
CA PHE A 232 1.35 3.11 -4.44
C PHE A 232 0.63 2.42 -5.59
N THR A 233 -0.07 3.18 -6.41
CA THR A 233 -0.88 2.65 -7.51
C THR A 233 -0.33 3.09 -8.84
N VAL A 234 -0.23 2.12 -9.76
CA VAL A 234 0.22 2.33 -11.15
C VAL A 234 -0.92 1.98 -12.08
N GLY A 235 -1.22 2.81 -13.06
CA GLY A 235 -2.24 2.52 -14.07
C GLY A 235 -1.92 1.28 -14.88
N GLU A 236 -2.94 0.50 -15.23
CA GLU A 236 -2.79 -0.75 -15.97
C GLU A 236 -1.99 -0.59 -17.29
N PRO A 237 -2.22 0.45 -18.13
CA PRO A 237 -1.45 0.63 -19.35
C PRO A 237 0.05 0.80 -19.09
N GLN A 238 0.42 1.55 -18.04
CA GLN A 238 1.82 1.77 -17.66
C GLN A 238 2.46 0.48 -17.14
N TYR A 239 1.73 -0.29 -16.33
CA TYR A 239 2.17 -1.59 -15.84
C TYR A 239 2.38 -2.59 -16.98
N LEU A 240 1.44 -2.67 -17.94
CA LEU A 240 1.56 -3.54 -19.12
C LEU A 240 2.75 -3.14 -19.98
N ALA A 241 2.95 -1.84 -20.25
CA ALA A 241 4.10 -1.34 -20.99
C ALA A 241 5.43 -1.74 -20.32
N TRP A 242 5.50 -1.67 -19.01
CA TRP A 242 6.64 -2.17 -18.22
C TRP A 242 6.83 -3.69 -18.39
N ARG A 243 5.76 -4.47 -18.22
CA ARG A 243 5.82 -5.94 -18.29
C ARG A 243 6.19 -6.48 -19.67
N MET A 244 5.73 -5.83 -20.73
CA MET A 244 6.03 -6.22 -22.11
C MET A 244 7.50 -6.07 -22.50
N ARG A 245 8.26 -5.21 -21.80
CA ARG A 245 9.71 -5.08 -22.00
C ARG A 245 10.50 -6.29 -21.53
N PHE A 246 9.96 -7.03 -20.57
CA PHE A 246 10.61 -8.17 -19.93
C PHE A 246 9.79 -9.43 -20.18
N PRO A 247 9.92 -10.07 -21.36
CA PRO A 247 9.03 -11.16 -21.79
C PRO A 247 9.21 -12.44 -20.96
N THR A 248 10.40 -12.66 -20.39
CA THR A 248 10.67 -13.84 -19.57
C THR A 248 10.52 -13.55 -18.09
N GLU A 249 10.16 -14.56 -17.30
CA GLU A 249 10.06 -14.43 -15.84
C GLU A 249 11.41 -14.04 -15.22
N GLN A 250 12.49 -14.60 -15.71
CA GLN A 250 13.84 -14.29 -15.22
C GLN A 250 14.21 -12.82 -15.48
N SER A 251 13.92 -12.27 -16.67
CA SER A 251 14.17 -10.86 -16.96
C SER A 251 13.30 -9.92 -16.12
N ARG A 252 12.06 -10.32 -15.83
CA ARG A 252 11.16 -9.57 -14.94
C ARG A 252 11.70 -9.51 -13.50
N LEU A 253 12.08 -10.67 -12.94
CA LEU A 253 12.66 -10.72 -11.61
C LEU A 253 13.95 -9.91 -11.48
N ALA A 254 14.79 -9.92 -12.52
CA ALA A 254 16.00 -9.10 -12.56
C ALA A 254 15.67 -7.59 -12.60
N ALA A 255 14.71 -7.19 -13.44
CA ALA A 255 14.24 -5.79 -13.54
C ALA A 255 13.63 -5.32 -12.22
N ASP A 256 12.75 -6.13 -11.61
CA ASP A 256 12.10 -5.81 -10.33
C ASP A 256 13.15 -5.64 -9.21
N LYS A 257 14.20 -6.47 -9.17
CA LYS A 257 15.31 -6.35 -8.20
C LYS A 257 16.21 -5.14 -8.44
N SER A 258 16.38 -4.73 -9.69
CA SER A 258 17.20 -3.57 -10.04
C SER A 258 16.48 -2.24 -9.89
N LEU A 259 15.14 -2.26 -9.82
CA LEU A 259 14.33 -1.06 -9.70
C LEU A 259 14.57 -0.38 -8.34
N ARG A 260 15.13 0.84 -8.39
CA ARG A 260 15.33 1.68 -7.22
C ARG A 260 14.16 2.63 -7.09
N LEU A 261 13.63 2.71 -5.88
CA LEU A 261 12.51 3.57 -5.54
C LEU A 261 13.04 4.68 -4.64
N GLN A 262 12.74 5.93 -4.95
CA GLN A 262 13.01 7.07 -4.10
C GLN A 262 11.71 7.56 -3.47
N LEU A 263 11.78 8.07 -2.22
CA LEU A 263 10.66 8.75 -1.60
C LEU A 263 10.91 10.26 -1.56
N ILE A 264 9.88 11.00 -1.94
CA ILE A 264 9.79 12.43 -1.69
C ILE A 264 8.78 12.60 -0.58
N LEU A 265 9.23 13.14 0.54
CA LEU A 265 8.43 13.32 1.75
C LEU A 265 7.41 14.46 1.59
N ALA A 266 6.52 14.61 2.56
CA ALA A 266 5.46 15.62 2.54
C ALA A 266 5.99 17.07 2.53
N ASP A 267 7.20 17.30 3.04
CA ASP A 267 7.91 18.59 3.01
C ASP A 267 8.66 18.85 1.69
N GLY A 268 8.60 17.92 0.74
CA GLY A 268 9.31 17.98 -0.55
C GLY A 268 10.76 17.49 -0.50
N SER A 269 11.29 17.11 0.65
CA SER A 269 12.65 16.56 0.77
C SER A 269 12.71 15.13 0.22
N ILE A 270 13.87 14.76 -0.33
CA ILE A 270 14.15 13.41 -0.78
C ILE A 270 14.63 12.60 0.43
N TYR A 271 13.99 11.45 0.66
CA TYR A 271 14.40 10.53 1.72
C TYR A 271 15.77 9.91 1.40
N ALA A 272 16.64 9.84 2.41
CA ALA A 272 18.05 9.48 2.22
C ALA A 272 18.29 8.01 1.82
N HIS A 273 17.31 7.12 2.04
CA HIS A 273 17.44 5.70 1.73
C HIS A 273 16.56 5.30 0.57
N ASP A 274 17.17 4.71 -0.45
CA ASP A 274 16.43 4.13 -1.56
C ASP A 274 15.68 2.88 -1.11
N GLY A 275 14.49 2.72 -1.65
CA GLY A 275 13.69 1.52 -1.50
C GLY A 275 13.86 0.56 -2.65
N THR A 276 13.35 -0.64 -2.45
CA THR A 276 13.30 -1.71 -3.45
C THR A 276 11.87 -2.10 -3.76
N PHE A 277 11.63 -2.57 -4.96
CA PHE A 277 10.36 -3.20 -5.30
C PHE A 277 10.13 -4.43 -4.42
N TYR A 278 8.93 -4.59 -3.90
CA TYR A 278 8.55 -5.72 -3.05
C TYR A 278 7.59 -6.66 -3.76
N PHE A 279 6.43 -6.16 -4.16
CA PHE A 279 5.48 -6.91 -4.99
C PHE A 279 4.51 -5.99 -5.73
N ALA A 280 3.89 -6.52 -6.79
CA ALA A 280 2.70 -5.96 -7.42
C ALA A 280 1.51 -6.85 -7.10
N ASP A 281 0.37 -6.25 -6.80
CA ASP A 281 -0.86 -6.99 -6.55
C ASP A 281 -1.24 -7.81 -7.80
N ARG A 282 -1.82 -8.99 -7.57
CA ARG A 282 -2.30 -9.86 -8.65
C ARG A 282 -3.55 -9.34 -9.35
N GLN A 283 -4.26 -8.42 -8.71
CA GLN A 283 -5.54 -7.91 -9.19
C GLN A 283 -5.43 -6.43 -9.58
N VAL A 284 -6.05 -6.10 -10.71
CA VAL A 284 -6.34 -4.72 -11.08
C VAL A 284 -7.58 -4.29 -10.29
N LYS A 285 -7.52 -3.13 -9.67
CA LYS A 285 -8.68 -2.56 -8.99
C LYS A 285 -9.66 -2.04 -10.04
N GLU A 286 -10.79 -2.70 -10.21
CA GLU A 286 -11.79 -2.41 -11.26
C GLU A 286 -12.26 -0.95 -11.24
N SER A 287 -12.45 -0.36 -10.06
CA SER A 287 -12.93 1.02 -9.92
C SER A 287 -11.95 2.09 -10.41
N THR A 288 -10.65 1.77 -10.54
CA THR A 288 -9.61 2.75 -10.91
C THR A 288 -8.74 2.32 -12.08
N GLY A 289 -8.87 1.06 -12.57
CA GLY A 289 -7.99 0.52 -13.62
C GLY A 289 -6.51 0.55 -13.21
N ALA A 290 -6.21 0.41 -11.92
CA ALA A 290 -4.86 0.53 -11.40
C ALA A 290 -4.45 -0.69 -10.59
N ILE A 291 -3.15 -0.97 -10.58
CA ILE A 291 -2.53 -2.07 -9.84
C ILE A 291 -1.80 -1.47 -8.64
N ARG A 292 -2.02 -2.04 -7.47
CA ARG A 292 -1.30 -1.65 -6.26
C ARG A 292 0.06 -2.32 -6.23
N ILE A 293 1.09 -1.51 -6.02
CA ILE A 293 2.48 -1.93 -5.91
C ILE A 293 2.96 -1.58 -4.50
N ALA A 294 3.84 -2.42 -3.96
CA ALA A 294 4.51 -2.17 -2.70
C ALA A 294 6.02 -2.06 -2.91
N GLY A 295 6.62 -1.06 -2.29
CA GLY A 295 8.05 -0.92 -2.11
C GLY A 295 8.45 -1.05 -0.64
N LEU A 296 9.66 -1.51 -0.37
CA LEU A 296 10.25 -1.55 0.97
C LEU A 296 11.35 -0.51 1.08
N PHE A 297 11.33 0.23 2.17
CA PHE A 297 12.33 1.26 2.46
C PHE A 297 12.93 1.03 3.85
N PRO A 298 14.26 1.08 3.99
CA PRO A 298 14.90 1.09 5.31
C PRO A 298 14.41 2.28 6.13
N ASN A 299 14.16 2.08 7.41
CA ASN A 299 13.66 3.13 8.31
C ASN A 299 14.33 3.07 9.69
N PRO A 300 15.68 3.07 9.76
CA PRO A 300 16.43 2.78 10.98
C PRO A 300 16.14 3.76 12.13
N ASN A 301 15.78 5.00 11.83
CA ASN A 301 15.48 6.04 12.82
C ASN A 301 13.98 6.24 13.03
N ASN A 302 13.14 5.37 12.49
CA ASN A 302 11.67 5.45 12.59
C ASN A 302 11.11 6.85 12.21
N VAL A 303 11.73 7.48 11.21
CA VAL A 303 11.32 8.79 10.67
C VAL A 303 10.00 8.63 9.91
N LEU A 304 9.92 7.58 9.10
CA LEU A 304 8.71 7.25 8.36
C LEU A 304 7.71 6.57 9.29
N LYS A 305 6.47 7.06 9.27
CA LYS A 305 5.40 6.55 10.14
C LYS A 305 4.29 5.88 9.32
N PRO A 306 3.74 4.74 9.74
CA PRO A 306 2.54 4.18 9.14
C PRO A 306 1.40 5.21 9.08
N GLY A 307 0.62 5.21 8.00
CA GLY A 307 -0.43 6.19 7.74
C GLY A 307 0.04 7.48 7.10
N GLY A 308 1.35 7.72 7.01
CA GLY A 308 1.91 8.88 6.30
C GLY A 308 1.79 8.75 4.78
N TYR A 309 1.90 9.90 4.09
CA TYR A 309 1.95 9.96 2.62
C TYR A 309 3.34 10.34 2.16
N ALA A 310 3.76 9.78 1.05
CA ALA A 310 4.98 10.17 0.36
C ALA A 310 4.78 9.98 -1.15
N LYS A 311 5.53 10.71 -1.96
CA LYS A 311 5.56 10.48 -3.39
C LYS A 311 6.69 9.51 -3.71
N VAL A 312 6.34 8.40 -4.35
CA VAL A 312 7.29 7.39 -4.83
C VAL A 312 7.75 7.80 -6.21
N ARG A 313 9.06 7.83 -6.42
CA ARG A 313 9.70 8.13 -7.71
C ARG A 313 10.56 6.94 -8.12
N ALA A 314 10.52 6.58 -9.41
CA ALA A 314 11.40 5.57 -9.98
C ALA A 314 11.82 5.94 -11.39
N VAL A 315 13.06 5.61 -11.75
CA VAL A 315 13.52 5.68 -13.14
C VAL A 315 13.06 4.40 -13.85
N LEU A 316 12.09 4.56 -14.76
CA LEU A 316 11.51 3.44 -15.50
C LEU A 316 12.37 3.04 -16.70
N GLN A 317 13.06 4.00 -17.29
CA GLN A 317 13.88 3.82 -18.47
C GLN A 317 14.81 5.01 -18.64
N THR A 318 15.99 4.79 -19.16
CA THR A 318 16.81 5.85 -19.76
C THR A 318 16.63 5.78 -21.29
N GLN A 319 16.12 6.86 -21.88
CA GLN A 319 16.05 6.98 -23.33
C GLN A 319 17.36 7.58 -23.79
N HIS A 320 18.17 6.73 -24.46
CA HIS A 320 19.44 7.17 -25.02
C HIS A 320 19.22 8.03 -26.27
N ASP A 321 20.10 8.99 -26.46
CA ASP A 321 20.10 9.86 -27.66
C ASP A 321 18.78 10.59 -27.92
N ALA A 322 18.02 10.92 -26.84
CA ALA A 322 16.75 11.61 -26.96
C ALA A 322 16.95 13.05 -27.46
N LEU A 323 16.15 13.46 -28.45
CA LEU A 323 16.12 14.83 -28.93
C LEU A 323 15.27 15.70 -28.01
N LEU A 324 15.86 16.69 -27.38
CA LEU A 324 15.20 17.59 -26.45
C LEU A 324 14.99 18.97 -27.04
N VAL A 325 13.79 19.49 -26.90
CA VAL A 325 13.44 20.86 -27.32
C VAL A 325 12.71 21.57 -26.18
N PRO A 326 12.92 22.88 -25.97
CA PRO A 326 12.17 23.65 -24.98
C PRO A 326 10.66 23.60 -25.27
N GLN A 327 9.82 23.49 -24.25
CA GLN A 327 8.36 23.42 -24.40
C GLN A 327 7.81 24.58 -25.23
N ARG A 328 8.34 25.80 -25.05
CA ARG A 328 7.92 27.00 -25.78
C ARG A 328 8.24 26.99 -27.28
N ALA A 329 9.13 26.10 -27.74
CA ALA A 329 9.43 25.91 -29.16
C ALA A 329 8.42 25.04 -29.88
N VAL A 330 7.57 24.33 -29.16
CA VAL A 330 6.58 23.44 -29.72
C VAL A 330 5.23 24.17 -29.68
N SER A 331 4.57 24.26 -30.83
CA SER A 331 3.22 24.80 -30.94
C SER A 331 2.20 23.68 -31.23
N GLU A 332 1.08 23.73 -30.57
CA GLU A 332 -0.03 22.83 -30.81
C GLU A 332 -1.02 23.49 -31.77
N LEU A 333 -1.37 22.79 -32.82
CA LEU A 333 -2.35 23.24 -33.80
C LEU A 333 -3.28 22.08 -34.18
N GLN A 334 -4.58 22.24 -33.99
CA GLN A 334 -5.60 21.25 -34.35
C GLN A 334 -5.33 19.83 -33.80
N GLY A 335 -4.77 19.73 -32.59
CA GLY A 335 -4.45 18.46 -31.93
C GLY A 335 -3.13 17.81 -32.42
N GLY A 336 -2.38 18.47 -33.30
CA GLY A 336 -1.02 18.08 -33.72
C GLY A 336 0.03 19.02 -33.18
N TYR A 337 1.26 18.54 -33.04
CA TYR A 337 2.43 19.33 -32.62
C TYR A 337 3.29 19.69 -33.79
N GLN A 338 3.81 20.91 -33.79
CA GLN A 338 4.69 21.42 -34.83
C GLN A 338 5.76 22.32 -34.26
N VAL A 339 6.87 22.43 -35.00
CA VAL A 339 8.01 23.31 -34.70
C VAL A 339 8.41 24.10 -35.93
N ALA A 340 8.98 25.27 -35.73
CA ALA A 340 9.56 26.07 -36.79
C ALA A 340 11.08 25.84 -36.82
N VAL A 341 11.54 25.18 -37.86
CA VAL A 341 12.97 24.90 -38.12
C VAL A 341 13.56 26.01 -38.97
N VAL A 342 14.76 26.46 -38.64
CA VAL A 342 15.52 27.47 -39.37
C VAL A 342 16.69 26.80 -40.12
N ASP A 343 16.67 26.87 -41.43
CA ASP A 343 17.73 26.28 -42.28
C ASP A 343 19.02 27.12 -42.31
N SER A 344 20.01 26.68 -43.12
CA SER A 344 21.29 27.38 -43.32
C SER A 344 21.13 28.76 -43.93
N ASP A 345 20.08 28.97 -44.74
CA ASP A 345 19.77 30.24 -45.44
C ASP A 345 18.91 31.20 -44.59
N ASN A 346 18.70 30.83 -43.30
CA ASN A 346 17.85 31.52 -42.36
C ASN A 346 16.38 31.59 -42.81
N ARG A 347 15.88 30.58 -43.54
CA ARG A 347 14.48 30.43 -43.89
C ARG A 347 13.78 29.51 -42.91
N VAL A 348 12.53 29.82 -42.63
CA VAL A 348 11.68 29.06 -41.70
C VAL A 348 10.91 27.98 -42.43
N THR A 349 10.93 26.78 -41.92
CA THR A 349 10.05 25.69 -42.34
C THR A 349 9.28 25.19 -41.14
N ILE A 350 7.95 25.27 -41.18
CA ILE A 350 7.10 24.67 -40.11
C ILE A 350 6.93 23.19 -40.42
N ARG A 351 7.30 22.34 -39.48
CA ARG A 351 7.33 20.89 -39.64
C ARG A 351 6.50 20.25 -38.54
N PRO A 352 5.60 19.30 -38.87
CA PRO A 352 4.90 18.50 -37.87
C PRO A 352 5.89 17.57 -37.16
N ILE A 353 5.70 17.38 -35.86
CA ILE A 353 6.52 16.51 -35.01
C ILE A 353 5.65 15.60 -34.18
N THR A 354 6.22 14.48 -33.77
CA THR A 354 5.62 13.64 -32.72
C THR A 354 6.39 13.88 -31.44
N VAL A 355 5.66 14.35 -30.41
CA VAL A 355 6.23 14.55 -29.08
C VAL A 355 6.10 13.27 -28.25
N GLY A 356 7.09 13.02 -27.39
CA GLY A 356 7.12 11.98 -26.37
C GLY A 356 6.82 12.57 -24.98
N PRO A 357 7.34 11.97 -23.93
CA PRO A 357 7.18 12.48 -22.58
C PRO A 357 7.84 13.85 -22.40
N GLN A 358 7.28 14.63 -21.49
CA GLN A 358 7.87 15.88 -21.05
C GLN A 358 8.87 15.61 -19.91
N VAL A 359 10.04 16.22 -19.98
CA VAL A 359 11.07 16.13 -18.94
C VAL A 359 11.49 17.54 -18.57
N ASP A 360 11.24 17.94 -17.35
CA ASP A 360 11.36 19.31 -16.85
C ASP A 360 10.56 20.29 -17.75
N ALA A 361 11.20 21.33 -18.27
CA ALA A 361 10.61 22.30 -19.18
C ALA A 361 10.85 21.98 -20.67
N ARG A 362 11.16 20.73 -21.01
CA ARG A 362 11.52 20.28 -22.36
C ARG A 362 10.67 19.10 -22.81
N TRP A 363 10.39 19.03 -24.10
CA TRP A 363 9.77 17.87 -24.75
C TRP A 363 10.84 16.94 -25.30
N VAL A 364 10.67 15.64 -25.09
CA VAL A 364 11.36 14.61 -25.86
C VAL A 364 10.67 14.48 -27.21
N ILE A 365 11.42 14.53 -28.30
CA ILE A 365 10.87 14.39 -29.65
C ILE A 365 11.05 12.96 -30.14
N ALA A 366 9.93 12.33 -30.47
CA ALA A 366 9.91 10.94 -30.96
C ALA A 366 10.23 10.88 -32.46
N SER A 367 9.79 11.89 -33.26
CA SER A 367 10.06 11.97 -34.68
C SER A 367 9.83 13.38 -35.25
N GLY A 368 10.44 13.69 -36.40
CA GLY A 368 10.23 14.92 -37.12
C GLY A 368 11.38 15.93 -37.02
N LEU A 369 12.41 15.69 -36.21
CA LEU A 369 13.62 16.52 -36.07
C LEU A 369 14.90 15.68 -36.18
N ASN A 370 15.98 16.36 -36.53
CA ASN A 370 17.32 15.79 -36.52
C ASN A 370 18.22 16.50 -35.50
N PRO A 371 19.25 15.81 -34.96
CA PRO A 371 20.22 16.44 -34.08
C PRO A 371 20.86 17.66 -34.66
N GLY A 372 21.01 18.75 -33.90
CA GLY A 372 21.68 19.97 -34.31
C GLY A 372 20.83 20.92 -35.15
N GLU A 373 19.61 20.55 -35.57
CA GLU A 373 18.72 21.48 -36.27
C GLU A 373 18.41 22.69 -35.35
N ARG A 374 18.32 23.89 -35.96
CA ARG A 374 17.97 25.11 -35.22
C ARG A 374 16.46 25.28 -35.24
N ILE A 375 15.83 25.38 -34.07
CA ILE A 375 14.40 25.60 -33.95
C ILE A 375 14.13 26.95 -33.28
N ILE A 376 13.02 27.57 -33.63
CA ILE A 376 12.58 28.84 -33.05
C ILE A 376 11.96 28.56 -31.64
N ALA A 377 12.56 29.12 -30.60
CA ALA A 377 12.06 29.06 -29.25
C ALA A 377 11.12 30.22 -28.93
N GLU A 378 11.40 31.41 -29.48
CA GLU A 378 10.55 32.61 -29.32
C GLU A 378 10.43 33.37 -30.64
N GLY A 379 9.21 33.93 -30.89
CA GLY A 379 8.88 34.68 -32.07
C GLY A 379 8.15 33.88 -33.16
N ILE A 380 7.71 32.67 -32.87
CA ILE A 380 7.02 31.80 -33.83
C ILE A 380 5.76 32.46 -34.42
N GLN A 381 5.09 33.33 -33.66
CA GLN A 381 3.89 34.07 -34.15
C GLN A 381 4.16 35.09 -35.27
N LYS A 382 5.44 35.46 -35.47
CA LYS A 382 5.87 36.46 -36.46
C LYS A 382 6.34 35.85 -37.78
N VAL A 383 6.29 34.50 -37.88
CA VAL A 383 6.91 33.81 -39.02
C VAL A 383 5.94 32.82 -39.67
N HIS A 384 6.14 32.63 -40.99
CA HIS A 384 5.45 31.61 -41.77
C HIS A 384 6.49 30.83 -42.60
N THR A 385 6.11 29.66 -43.08
CA THR A 385 7.00 28.87 -43.94
C THR A 385 7.50 29.70 -45.14
N GLY A 386 8.82 29.69 -45.38
CA GLY A 386 9.50 30.41 -46.45
C GLY A 386 10.00 31.80 -46.06
N VAL A 387 9.61 32.36 -44.90
CA VAL A 387 10.07 33.67 -44.45
C VAL A 387 11.53 33.60 -44.00
N ARG A 388 12.33 34.61 -44.39
CA ARG A 388 13.70 34.76 -43.90
C ARG A 388 13.67 35.45 -42.53
N VAL A 389 14.46 34.94 -41.59
CA VAL A 389 14.51 35.43 -40.19
C VAL A 389 15.94 35.82 -39.82
N ASN A 390 16.09 36.64 -38.80
CA ASN A 390 17.34 36.96 -38.18
C ASN A 390 17.48 36.13 -36.87
N PRO A 391 18.19 34.99 -36.87
CA PRO A 391 18.29 34.10 -35.74
C PRO A 391 19.24 34.67 -34.68
N LYS A 392 18.72 34.87 -33.45
CA LYS A 392 19.48 35.21 -32.25
C LYS A 392 19.52 34.00 -31.33
N PRO A 393 20.62 33.77 -30.60
CA PRO A 393 20.67 32.67 -29.67
C PRO A 393 19.64 32.88 -28.54
N PHE A 394 18.96 31.81 -28.17
CA PHE A 394 18.01 31.79 -27.06
C PHE A 394 18.78 31.75 -25.70
N ASN A 395 18.63 32.77 -24.86
CA ASN A 395 19.19 32.81 -23.54
C ASN A 395 18.14 32.29 -22.50
N SER A 396 18.37 31.08 -22.00
CA SER A 396 17.49 30.44 -21.00
C SER A 396 17.41 31.17 -19.62
N SER A 397 18.28 32.15 -19.39
CA SER A 397 18.39 32.85 -18.12
C SER A 397 17.34 33.98 -17.87
N GLN A 398 16.48 34.30 -18.85
CA GLN A 398 15.49 35.39 -18.74
C GLN A 398 14.06 34.92 -18.38
N GLY A 399 13.85 33.64 -18.12
CA GLY A 399 12.52 33.05 -17.93
C GLY A 399 12.09 32.80 -16.47
N ASN A 400 12.83 33.26 -15.48
CA ASN A 400 12.47 33.06 -14.06
C ASN A 400 12.26 34.43 -13.37
N ARG A 401 11.14 35.08 -13.70
CA ARG A 401 10.56 36.17 -12.90
C ARG A 401 9.07 35.95 -12.74
#